data_a238e3b82e918b29fba126b0e529c3d8
#
_entry.id   a238e3b82e918b29fba126b0e529c3d8
#
_cell.length_a   1.000
_cell.length_b   1.000
_cell.length_c   1.000
_cell.angle_alpha   90.00
_cell.angle_beta   90.00
_cell.angle_gamma   90.00
#
_symmetry.space_group_name_H-M   'P 1'
#
loop_
_entity.id
_entity.type
_entity.pdbx_description
1 polymer ?
#
loop_
_entity_poly.entity_id
_entity_poly.type
_entity_poly.pdbx_seq_one_letter_code
_entity_poly.pdbx_strand_id
1 'polypeptide(L)'
;MEQSTTMGGEARRAQLSEFLKGCRARLQPSMVGLPSGGRRRTPGLRREDVAALAGLSATWYTWLEQGRDVRASDRILESLCRTLRLSNEERDYLFSLAQSRPAPLELTRIEAVSPAVMRTLEALHVPALVITPRWDVVYWNRMVTKTFRDYAALPPERRNLIRILLTSPEYQIDPVEYEAMARRVLAKLRVDYSQSAGDPAFEDLIEELGEICPPFREFWRSPEITSRSEGIHLLRHPQLGGITFEHTSYVVEGAPTLRVVVFAPHDPASAAKVERLAREAGVAKGY
;
A
#
# COMPACT_ATOMS: atom_id res chain seq x y z
N MET A 1 26.54 -4.83 -13.15
CA MET A 1 25.98 -4.81 -11.78
C MET A 1 25.74 -3.40 -11.22
N GLU A 2 26.47 -2.36 -11.64
CA GLU A 2 26.29 -0.97 -11.16
C GLU A 2 25.05 -0.24 -11.73
N GLN A 3 24.54 -0.59 -12.89
CA GLN A 3 23.41 0.10 -13.52
C GLN A 3 22.06 -0.18 -12.86
N SER A 4 21.85 -1.36 -12.27
CA SER A 4 20.58 -1.73 -11.62
C SER A 4 20.34 -1.00 -10.29
N THR A 5 21.41 -0.70 -9.54
CA THR A 5 21.34 0.05 -8.26
C THR A 5 21.01 1.53 -8.49
N THR A 6 21.39 2.07 -9.66
CA THR A 6 21.18 3.48 -10.01
C THR A 6 19.71 3.77 -10.35
N MET A 7 19.03 2.87 -11.07
CA MET A 7 17.62 3.02 -11.45
C MET A 7 16.67 3.02 -10.24
N GLY A 8 16.88 2.11 -9.28
CA GLY A 8 16.06 2.10 -8.05
C GLY A 8 16.23 3.36 -7.18
N GLY A 9 17.42 3.96 -7.19
CA GLY A 9 17.67 5.24 -6.52
C GLY A 9 16.96 6.41 -7.16
N GLU A 10 16.90 6.46 -8.49
CA GLU A 10 16.21 7.53 -9.24
C GLU A 10 14.69 7.44 -9.07
N ALA A 11 14.10 6.25 -9.19
CA ALA A 11 12.67 6.04 -8.99
C ALA A 11 12.23 6.47 -7.57
N ARG A 12 13.02 6.11 -6.55
CA ARG A 12 12.75 6.52 -5.16
C ARG A 12 12.85 8.04 -4.98
N ARG A 13 13.85 8.70 -5.57
CA ARG A 13 13.98 10.17 -5.53
C ARG A 13 12.84 10.87 -6.26
N ALA A 14 12.36 10.32 -7.36
CA ALA A 14 11.18 10.83 -8.07
C ALA A 14 9.93 10.73 -7.18
N GLN A 15 9.72 9.63 -6.47
CA GLN A 15 8.61 9.47 -5.52
C GLN A 15 8.72 10.45 -4.35
N LEU A 16 9.92 10.64 -3.78
CA LEU A 16 10.16 11.63 -2.74
C LEU A 16 9.78 13.04 -3.21
N SER A 17 10.18 13.39 -4.43
CA SER A 17 9.83 14.66 -5.07
C SER A 17 8.32 14.88 -5.15
N GLU A 18 7.58 13.91 -5.68
CA GLU A 18 6.12 13.98 -5.83
C GLU A 18 5.42 14.02 -4.47
N PHE A 19 5.85 13.20 -3.53
CA PHE A 19 5.32 13.19 -2.17
C PHE A 19 5.45 14.55 -1.48
N LEU A 20 6.65 15.14 -1.47
CA LEU A 20 6.89 16.44 -0.84
C LEU A 20 6.07 17.57 -1.49
N LYS A 21 5.96 17.57 -2.82
CA LYS A 21 5.11 18.53 -3.55
C LYS A 21 3.65 18.41 -3.15
N GLY A 22 3.13 17.18 -3.05
CA GLY A 22 1.75 16.91 -2.63
C GLY A 22 1.49 17.38 -1.21
N CYS A 23 2.35 17.01 -0.26
CA CYS A 23 2.24 17.43 1.15
C CYS A 23 2.27 18.96 1.29
N ARG A 24 3.16 19.65 0.56
CA ARG A 24 3.23 21.11 0.56
C ARG A 24 1.99 21.78 -0.06
N ALA A 25 1.46 21.21 -1.14
CA ALA A 25 0.33 21.78 -1.86
C ALA A 25 -0.99 21.74 -1.06
N ARG A 26 -1.17 20.76 -0.18
CA ARG A 26 -2.38 20.61 0.64
C ARG A 26 -2.46 21.57 1.83
N LEU A 27 -1.33 22.17 2.26
CA LEU A 27 -1.28 23.04 3.44
C LEU A 27 -1.57 24.49 3.10
N GLN A 28 -2.56 25.08 3.77
CA GLN A 28 -2.81 26.52 3.71
C GLN A 28 -1.83 27.27 4.63
N PRO A 29 -1.36 28.49 4.26
CA PRO A 29 -0.49 29.28 5.12
C PRO A 29 -1.03 29.53 6.52
N SER A 30 -2.32 29.78 6.66
CA SER A 30 -2.99 29.96 7.94
C SER A 30 -2.87 28.73 8.86
N MET A 31 -2.78 27.53 8.30
CA MET A 31 -2.61 26.28 9.07
C MET A 31 -1.26 26.20 9.77
N VAL A 32 -0.24 26.91 9.26
CA VAL A 32 1.12 26.87 9.78
C VAL A 32 1.57 28.24 10.37
N GLY A 33 0.59 29.11 10.69
CA GLY A 33 0.86 30.41 11.32
C GLY A 33 1.40 31.48 10.40
N LEU A 34 1.33 31.29 9.08
CA LEU A 34 1.74 32.31 8.11
C LEU A 34 0.56 33.19 7.68
N PRO A 35 0.79 34.51 7.41
CA PRO A 35 -0.27 35.41 6.99
C PRO A 35 -0.88 34.98 5.67
N SER A 36 -2.20 35.01 5.57
CA SER A 36 -3.00 34.68 4.38
C SER A 36 -3.05 35.87 3.41
N GLY A 37 -1.94 36.51 3.08
CA GLY A 37 -1.91 37.75 2.29
C GLY A 37 -1.18 37.61 0.95
N GLY A 38 -1.85 38.07 -0.13
CA GLY A 38 -1.28 38.21 -1.47
C GLY A 38 -1.83 37.23 -2.51
N ARG A 39 -1.89 37.69 -3.78
CA ARG A 39 -2.32 36.90 -4.95
C ARG A 39 -1.33 35.78 -5.20
N ARG A 40 -1.54 34.61 -4.53
CA ARG A 40 -0.69 33.43 -4.69
C ARG A 40 -1.00 32.72 -6.01
N ARG A 41 0.04 32.49 -6.83
CA ARG A 41 -0.09 31.80 -8.13
C ARG A 41 -0.15 30.27 -8.01
N THR A 42 0.22 29.72 -6.86
CA THR A 42 0.25 28.27 -6.58
C THR A 42 -0.56 27.97 -5.33
N PRO A 43 -1.35 26.88 -5.34
CA PRO A 43 -2.02 26.40 -4.14
C PRO A 43 -0.99 25.95 -3.09
N GLY A 44 -1.32 26.13 -1.81
CA GLY A 44 -0.50 25.64 -0.70
C GLY A 44 0.65 26.56 -0.30
N LEU A 45 1.62 25.98 0.43
CA LEU A 45 2.84 26.66 0.86
C LEU A 45 3.83 26.84 -0.29
N ARG A 46 4.65 27.88 -0.23
CA ARG A 46 5.82 28.04 -1.12
C ARG A 46 6.98 27.20 -0.57
N ARG A 47 7.97 26.91 -1.43
CA ARG A 47 9.21 26.22 -1.01
C ARG A 47 9.94 26.99 0.08
N GLU A 48 9.99 28.31 -0.07
CA GLU A 48 10.58 29.22 0.88
C GLU A 48 9.87 29.17 2.24
N ASP A 49 8.52 29.05 2.24
CA ASP A 49 7.71 28.92 3.45
C ASP A 49 8.10 27.63 4.21
N VAL A 50 8.15 26.49 3.50
CA VAL A 50 8.51 25.20 4.08
C VAL A 50 9.95 25.22 4.61
N ALA A 51 10.90 25.74 3.81
CA ALA A 51 12.30 25.82 4.21
C ALA A 51 12.47 26.67 5.47
N ALA A 52 11.86 27.85 5.53
CA ALA A 52 11.93 28.74 6.69
C ALA A 52 11.33 28.08 7.97
N LEU A 53 10.16 27.46 7.86
CA LEU A 53 9.48 26.78 8.97
C LEU A 53 10.28 25.56 9.45
N ALA A 54 10.91 24.82 8.54
CA ALA A 54 11.72 23.65 8.86
C ALA A 54 13.13 24.00 9.31
N GLY A 55 13.55 25.27 9.27
CA GLY A 55 14.91 25.70 9.61
C GLY A 55 15.96 25.26 8.58
N LEU A 56 15.58 25.23 7.30
CA LEU A 56 16.41 24.79 6.17
C LEU A 56 16.69 25.94 5.21
N SER A 57 17.76 25.81 4.39
CA SER A 57 17.92 26.73 3.27
C SER A 57 16.89 26.42 2.16
N ALA A 58 16.37 27.46 1.52
CA ALA A 58 15.42 27.31 0.41
C ALA A 58 16.04 26.51 -0.77
N THR A 59 17.32 26.68 -1.01
CA THR A 59 18.07 25.96 -2.04
C THR A 59 18.12 24.45 -1.72
N TRP A 60 18.44 24.09 -0.48
CA TRP A 60 18.55 22.69 -0.06
C TRP A 60 17.18 21.98 -0.16
N TYR A 61 16.11 22.63 0.35
CA TYR A 61 14.76 22.08 0.24
C TYR A 61 14.32 21.94 -1.23
N THR A 62 14.66 22.91 -2.07
CA THR A 62 14.40 22.83 -3.50
C THR A 62 15.09 21.63 -4.15
N TRP A 63 16.33 21.34 -3.79
CA TRP A 63 17.05 20.16 -4.30
C TRP A 63 16.38 18.85 -3.86
N LEU A 64 15.97 18.77 -2.61
CA LEU A 64 15.23 17.60 -2.09
C LEU A 64 13.90 17.42 -2.84
N GLU A 65 13.11 18.50 -3.00
CA GLU A 65 11.83 18.47 -3.71
C GLU A 65 11.99 18.23 -5.22
N GLN A 66 13.16 18.45 -5.79
CA GLN A 66 13.49 18.11 -7.18
C GLN A 66 14.01 16.68 -7.34
N GLY A 67 14.11 15.91 -6.28
CA GLY A 67 14.63 14.55 -6.33
C GLY A 67 16.13 14.46 -6.59
N ARG A 68 16.91 15.53 -6.28
CA ARG A 68 18.37 15.48 -6.36
C ARG A 68 18.93 14.59 -5.24
N ASP A 69 20.11 14.05 -5.47
CA ASP A 69 20.81 13.23 -4.49
C ASP A 69 21.37 14.10 -3.34
N VAL A 70 20.50 14.38 -2.37
CA VAL A 70 20.85 15.10 -1.15
C VAL A 70 20.58 14.22 0.07
N ARG A 71 21.53 14.16 0.98
CA ARG A 71 21.38 13.41 2.22
C ARG A 71 20.64 14.25 3.26
N ALA A 72 19.53 13.74 3.76
CA ALA A 72 18.78 14.32 4.86
C ALA A 72 19.10 13.56 6.15
N SER A 73 19.49 14.29 7.20
CA SER A 73 19.61 13.70 8.54
C SER A 73 18.23 13.50 9.17
N ASP A 74 18.13 12.61 10.17
CA ASP A 74 16.89 12.36 10.91
C ASP A 74 16.28 13.65 11.46
N ARG A 75 17.12 14.54 11.98
CA ARG A 75 16.69 15.85 12.49
C ARG A 75 16.01 16.70 11.42
N ILE A 76 16.50 16.68 10.19
CA ILE A 76 15.92 17.39 9.05
C ILE A 76 14.58 16.76 8.68
N LEU A 77 14.52 15.44 8.57
CA LEU A 77 13.28 14.72 8.25
C LEU A 77 12.20 14.96 9.31
N GLU A 78 12.54 14.90 10.59
CA GLU A 78 11.63 15.23 11.69
C GLU A 78 11.11 16.67 11.63
N SER A 79 11.98 17.62 11.25
CA SER A 79 11.57 19.01 11.08
C SER A 79 10.60 19.18 9.91
N LEU A 80 10.82 18.46 8.80
CA LEU A 80 9.88 18.42 7.66
C LEU A 80 8.56 17.76 8.05
N CYS A 81 8.58 16.67 8.81
CA CYS A 81 7.36 16.01 9.29
C CYS A 81 6.46 16.97 10.09
N ARG A 82 7.05 17.72 11.02
CA ARG A 82 6.32 18.73 11.81
C ARG A 82 5.81 19.87 10.95
N THR A 83 6.65 20.40 10.07
CA THR A 83 6.31 21.54 9.19
C THR A 83 5.20 21.18 8.21
N LEU A 84 5.26 20.00 7.63
CA LEU A 84 4.28 19.50 6.65
C LEU A 84 3.07 18.81 7.32
N ARG A 85 3.04 18.75 8.66
CA ARG A 85 1.98 18.12 9.46
C ARG A 85 1.67 16.69 8.99
N LEU A 86 2.73 15.89 8.82
CA LEU A 86 2.62 14.53 8.37
C LEU A 86 1.99 13.64 9.45
N SER A 87 1.15 12.69 9.04
CA SER A 87 0.71 11.59 9.91
C SER A 87 1.90 10.66 10.22
N ASN A 88 1.73 9.71 11.17
CA ASN A 88 2.76 8.73 11.47
C ASN A 88 3.13 7.90 10.24
N GLU A 89 2.13 7.49 9.45
CA GLU A 89 2.31 6.74 8.22
C GLU A 89 3.10 7.55 7.18
N GLU A 90 2.74 8.82 7.00
CA GLU A 90 3.43 9.72 6.09
C GLU A 90 4.87 10.02 6.53
N ARG A 91 5.09 10.10 7.85
CA ARG A 91 6.42 10.23 8.44
C ARG A 91 7.29 9.01 8.09
N ASP A 92 6.77 7.80 8.35
CA ASP A 92 7.48 6.55 8.04
C ASP A 92 7.80 6.44 6.55
N TYR A 93 6.88 6.86 5.70
CA TYR A 93 7.10 6.90 4.26
C TYR A 93 8.17 7.91 3.85
N LEU A 94 8.15 9.14 4.41
CA LEU A 94 9.19 10.13 4.16
C LEU A 94 10.57 9.58 4.51
N PHE A 95 10.70 8.95 5.69
CA PHE A 95 11.96 8.36 6.13
C PHE A 95 12.41 7.22 5.21
N SER A 96 11.49 6.35 4.79
CA SER A 96 11.81 5.26 3.86
C SER A 96 12.29 5.75 2.49
N LEU A 97 11.73 6.85 1.99
CA LEU A 97 12.13 7.45 0.71
C LEU A 97 13.45 8.22 0.81
N ALA A 98 13.68 8.96 1.90
CA ALA A 98 14.81 9.87 2.02
C ALA A 98 16.10 9.18 2.49
N GLN A 99 15.98 8.14 3.33
CA GLN A 99 17.12 7.41 3.85
C GLN A 99 17.46 6.22 2.95
N SER A 100 18.73 6.14 2.54
CA SER A 100 19.28 4.91 1.99
C SER A 100 19.36 3.89 3.13
N ARG A 101 18.28 3.18 3.41
CA ARG A 101 18.38 2.04 4.33
C ARG A 101 19.32 0.98 3.75
N PRO A 102 20.03 0.22 4.62
CA PRO A 102 20.81 -0.91 4.15
C PRO A 102 19.89 -1.81 3.32
N ALA A 103 20.46 -2.41 2.32
CA ALA A 103 19.89 -3.15 1.20
C ALA A 103 18.42 -3.55 1.35
N PRO A 104 17.59 -3.33 0.32
CA PRO A 104 16.23 -3.88 0.33
C PRO A 104 16.32 -5.34 0.78
N LEU A 105 15.39 -5.77 1.64
CA LEU A 105 15.18 -7.20 1.85
C LEU A 105 15.28 -7.83 0.47
N GLU A 106 16.21 -8.77 0.26
CA GLU A 106 16.39 -9.43 -1.04
C GLU A 106 15.07 -10.15 -1.37
N LEU A 107 14.14 -9.43 -1.98
CA LEU A 107 12.83 -9.97 -2.42
C LEU A 107 12.97 -10.97 -3.56
N THR A 108 14.18 -11.13 -4.07
CA THR A 108 14.55 -12.16 -5.07
C THR A 108 14.33 -13.58 -4.57
N ARG A 109 14.19 -13.78 -3.25
CA ARG A 109 13.86 -15.08 -2.69
C ARG A 109 12.51 -14.98 -1.98
N ILE A 110 11.42 -15.32 -2.71
CA ILE A 110 10.11 -15.55 -2.10
C ILE A 110 10.29 -16.70 -1.11
N GLU A 111 10.20 -16.39 0.19
CA GLU A 111 10.26 -17.40 1.23
C GLU A 111 9.07 -18.36 1.07
N ALA A 112 9.32 -19.66 1.21
CA ALA A 112 8.25 -20.63 1.14
C ALA A 112 7.37 -20.51 2.40
N VAL A 113 6.05 -20.52 2.21
CA VAL A 113 5.12 -20.54 3.34
C VAL A 113 5.34 -21.82 4.14
N SER A 114 5.62 -21.70 5.44
CA SER A 114 5.92 -22.85 6.26
C SER A 114 4.70 -23.78 6.43
N PRO A 115 4.87 -25.09 6.56
CA PRO A 115 3.77 -26.02 6.82
C PRO A 115 2.96 -25.68 8.09
N ALA A 116 3.57 -25.02 9.07
CA ALA A 116 2.89 -24.58 10.29
C ALA A 116 1.90 -23.45 9.97
N VAL A 117 2.34 -22.44 9.20
CA VAL A 117 1.46 -21.35 8.73
C VAL A 117 0.32 -21.91 7.88
N MET A 118 0.60 -22.81 6.94
CA MET A 118 -0.43 -23.45 6.12
C MET A 118 -1.50 -24.14 6.97
N ARG A 119 -1.08 -24.98 7.95
CA ARG A 119 -2.02 -25.68 8.84
C ARG A 119 -2.85 -24.71 9.68
N THR A 120 -2.24 -23.64 10.17
CA THR A 120 -2.96 -22.61 10.94
C THR A 120 -4.04 -21.95 10.08
N LEU A 121 -3.72 -21.58 8.84
CA LEU A 121 -4.70 -20.96 7.94
C LEU A 121 -5.83 -21.90 7.54
N GLU A 122 -5.55 -23.20 7.34
CA GLU A 122 -6.59 -24.19 7.04
C GLU A 122 -7.55 -24.45 8.21
N ALA A 123 -7.11 -24.21 9.45
CA ALA A 123 -7.96 -24.30 10.63
C ALA A 123 -8.90 -23.10 10.82
N LEU A 124 -8.70 -22.01 10.10
CA LEU A 124 -9.55 -20.82 10.18
C LEU A 124 -10.89 -21.05 9.44
N HIS A 125 -11.99 -20.64 10.09
CA HIS A 125 -13.34 -20.64 9.48
C HIS A 125 -13.64 -19.40 8.65
N VAL A 126 -12.67 -18.55 8.46
CA VAL A 126 -12.73 -17.31 7.69
C VAL A 126 -11.69 -17.33 6.57
N PRO A 127 -11.89 -16.56 5.49
CA PRO A 127 -10.91 -16.48 4.42
C PRO A 127 -9.59 -15.91 4.94
N ALA A 128 -8.49 -16.56 4.56
CA ALA A 128 -7.14 -16.11 4.88
C ALA A 128 -6.17 -16.50 3.77
N LEU A 129 -5.25 -15.60 3.45
CA LEU A 129 -4.24 -15.81 2.42
C LEU A 129 -2.89 -15.24 2.85
N VAL A 130 -1.82 -15.65 2.15
CA VAL A 130 -0.46 -15.14 2.35
C VAL A 130 -0.03 -14.39 1.10
N ILE A 131 0.47 -13.19 1.29
CA ILE A 131 0.99 -12.35 0.21
C ILE A 131 2.44 -11.95 0.44
N THR A 132 3.13 -11.67 -0.67
CA THR A 132 4.44 -11.01 -0.71
C THR A 132 4.28 -9.48 -0.59
N PRO A 133 5.38 -8.70 -0.44
CA PRO A 133 5.33 -7.24 -0.53
C PRO A 133 4.80 -6.70 -1.86
N ARG A 134 4.96 -7.44 -2.97
CA ARG A 134 4.32 -7.13 -4.26
C ARG A 134 2.86 -7.53 -4.34
N TRP A 135 2.30 -8.08 -3.26
CA TRP A 135 0.93 -8.59 -3.19
C TRP A 135 0.67 -9.84 -4.04
N ASP A 136 1.73 -10.60 -4.40
CA ASP A 136 1.56 -11.90 -5.02
C ASP A 136 0.98 -12.87 -3.99
N VAL A 137 -0.10 -13.57 -4.34
CA VAL A 137 -0.76 -14.54 -3.47
C VAL A 137 0.00 -15.87 -3.59
N VAL A 138 0.70 -16.24 -2.51
CA VAL A 138 1.56 -17.43 -2.46
C VAL A 138 0.92 -18.60 -1.72
N TYR A 139 -0.09 -18.33 -0.92
CA TYR A 139 -0.92 -19.34 -0.26
C TYR A 139 -2.31 -18.80 0.07
N TRP A 140 -3.30 -19.68 0.14
CA TRP A 140 -4.67 -19.35 0.56
C TRP A 140 -5.36 -20.57 1.14
N ASN A 141 -6.26 -20.38 2.12
CA ASN A 141 -7.05 -21.47 2.68
C ASN A 141 -8.29 -21.77 1.82
N ARG A 142 -8.93 -22.89 2.10
CA ARG A 142 -10.15 -23.30 1.37
C ARG A 142 -11.31 -22.30 1.47
N MET A 143 -11.34 -21.50 2.53
CA MET A 143 -12.37 -20.45 2.68
C MET A 143 -12.21 -19.33 1.64
N VAL A 144 -10.99 -19.00 1.23
CA VAL A 144 -10.74 -18.05 0.14
C VAL A 144 -11.34 -18.55 -1.17
N THR A 145 -11.12 -19.84 -1.49
CA THR A 145 -11.69 -20.46 -2.71
C THR A 145 -13.21 -20.41 -2.72
N LYS A 146 -13.85 -20.59 -1.58
CA LYS A 146 -15.32 -20.56 -1.45
C LYS A 146 -15.91 -19.16 -1.43
N THR A 147 -15.16 -18.18 -0.89
CA THR A 147 -15.67 -16.83 -0.65
C THR A 147 -15.33 -15.87 -1.79
N PHE A 148 -14.09 -15.90 -2.27
CA PHE A 148 -13.57 -14.93 -3.26
C PHE A 148 -13.40 -15.59 -4.63
N ARG A 149 -12.37 -16.42 -4.76
CA ARG A 149 -12.03 -17.13 -5.99
C ARG A 149 -11.07 -18.27 -5.74
N ASP A 150 -11.01 -19.18 -6.71
CA ASP A 150 -9.98 -20.21 -6.75
C ASP A 150 -8.71 -19.66 -7.43
N TYR A 151 -7.70 -19.35 -6.62
CA TYR A 151 -6.39 -18.93 -7.15
C TYR A 151 -5.65 -20.04 -7.89
N ALA A 152 -5.99 -21.33 -7.65
CA ALA A 152 -5.39 -22.43 -8.41
C ALA A 152 -5.78 -22.41 -9.89
N ALA A 153 -6.94 -21.84 -10.22
CA ALA A 153 -7.38 -21.65 -11.60
C ALA A 153 -6.60 -20.56 -12.35
N LEU A 154 -5.81 -19.75 -11.65
CA LEU A 154 -4.97 -18.73 -12.25
C LEU A 154 -3.52 -19.23 -12.38
N PRO A 155 -2.81 -18.89 -13.46
CA PRO A 155 -1.38 -19.14 -13.56
C PRO A 155 -0.64 -18.32 -12.46
N PRO A 156 0.48 -18.84 -11.92
CA PRO A 156 1.18 -18.23 -10.78
C PRO A 156 1.47 -16.73 -10.94
N GLU A 157 1.91 -16.30 -12.12
CA GLU A 157 2.22 -14.90 -12.45
C GLU A 157 0.99 -13.98 -12.47
N ARG A 158 -0.22 -14.54 -12.52
CA ARG A 158 -1.49 -13.81 -12.44
C ARG A 158 -2.10 -13.77 -11.04
N ARG A 159 -1.51 -14.47 -10.07
CA ARG A 159 -1.99 -14.52 -8.69
C ARG A 159 -1.56 -13.29 -7.88
N ASN A 160 -1.80 -12.11 -8.40
CA ASN A 160 -1.46 -10.86 -7.74
C ASN A 160 -2.74 -10.15 -7.25
N LEU A 161 -2.79 -9.87 -5.95
CA LEU A 161 -4.00 -9.32 -5.32
C LEU A 161 -4.32 -7.90 -5.79
N ILE A 162 -3.30 -7.06 -6.02
CA ILE A 162 -3.49 -5.70 -6.56
C ILE A 162 -4.11 -5.74 -7.94
N ARG A 163 -3.53 -6.56 -8.83
CA ARG A 163 -4.08 -6.73 -10.18
C ARG A 163 -5.53 -7.16 -10.13
N ILE A 164 -5.86 -8.14 -9.29
CA ILE A 164 -7.22 -8.64 -9.14
C ILE A 164 -8.17 -7.55 -8.64
N LEU A 165 -7.82 -6.84 -7.58
CA LEU A 165 -8.65 -5.78 -7.01
C LEU A 165 -8.90 -4.62 -7.99
N LEU A 166 -7.93 -4.28 -8.82
CA LEU A 166 -8.03 -3.15 -9.73
C LEU A 166 -8.65 -3.49 -11.09
N THR A 167 -8.59 -4.76 -11.54
CA THR A 167 -9.00 -5.11 -12.90
C THR A 167 -10.19 -6.06 -12.97
N SER A 168 -10.56 -6.73 -11.88
CA SER A 168 -11.66 -7.70 -11.92
C SER A 168 -13.02 -7.00 -11.82
N PRO A 169 -13.99 -7.33 -12.71
CA PRO A 169 -15.30 -6.67 -12.76
C PRO A 169 -16.09 -6.74 -11.46
N GLU A 170 -15.92 -7.80 -10.68
CA GLU A 170 -16.63 -8.00 -9.41
C GLU A 170 -16.32 -6.94 -8.35
N TYR A 171 -15.20 -6.21 -8.48
CA TYR A 171 -14.83 -5.09 -7.61
C TYR A 171 -15.18 -3.72 -8.18
N GLN A 172 -15.61 -3.65 -9.47
CA GLN A 172 -15.88 -2.40 -10.18
C GLN A 172 -17.38 -2.08 -10.29
N ILE A 173 -18.23 -2.79 -9.55
CA ILE A 173 -19.70 -2.68 -9.66
C ILE A 173 -20.20 -1.31 -9.17
N ASP A 174 -19.61 -0.79 -8.09
CA ASP A 174 -19.91 0.53 -7.55
C ASP A 174 -18.70 1.45 -7.75
N PRO A 175 -18.79 2.48 -8.60
CA PRO A 175 -17.66 3.36 -8.87
C PRO A 175 -17.11 4.08 -7.65
N VAL A 176 -17.96 4.48 -6.68
CA VAL A 176 -17.55 5.19 -5.48
C VAL A 176 -16.79 4.27 -4.53
N GLU A 177 -17.34 3.07 -4.30
CA GLU A 177 -16.68 2.07 -3.46
C GLU A 177 -15.37 1.57 -4.10
N TYR A 178 -15.36 1.38 -5.43
CA TYR A 178 -14.16 1.01 -6.18
C TYR A 178 -13.07 2.07 -6.04
N GLU A 179 -13.40 3.35 -6.25
CA GLU A 179 -12.42 4.44 -6.10
C GLU A 179 -11.85 4.50 -4.69
N ALA A 180 -12.70 4.43 -3.67
CA ALA A 180 -12.28 4.43 -2.27
C ALA A 180 -11.38 3.24 -1.94
N MET A 181 -11.70 2.05 -2.43
CA MET A 181 -10.89 0.85 -2.30
C MET A 181 -9.55 1.00 -3.03
N ALA A 182 -9.57 1.42 -4.29
CA ALA A 182 -8.37 1.59 -5.10
C ALA A 182 -7.39 2.60 -4.48
N ARG A 183 -7.86 3.75 -3.99
CA ARG A 183 -7.04 4.74 -3.29
C ARG A 183 -6.37 4.15 -2.05
N ARG A 184 -7.11 3.42 -1.20
CA ARG A 184 -6.54 2.78 0.01
C ARG A 184 -5.49 1.74 -0.34
N VAL A 185 -5.81 0.86 -1.28
CA VAL A 185 -4.92 -0.23 -1.72
C VAL A 185 -3.63 0.32 -2.32
N LEU A 186 -3.72 1.35 -3.17
CA LEU A 186 -2.54 1.96 -3.78
C LEU A 186 -1.74 2.82 -2.80
N ALA A 187 -2.39 3.45 -1.82
CA ALA A 187 -1.69 4.12 -0.73
C ALA A 187 -0.82 3.15 0.08
N LYS A 188 -1.32 1.93 0.34
CA LYS A 188 -0.55 0.87 1.00
C LYS A 188 0.54 0.29 0.10
N LEU A 189 0.23 0.04 -1.17
CA LEU A 189 1.19 -0.47 -2.15
C LEU A 189 2.41 0.46 -2.30
N ARG A 190 2.21 1.79 -2.24
CA ARG A 190 3.32 2.76 -2.27
C ARG A 190 4.30 2.58 -1.11
N VAL A 191 3.79 2.31 0.09
CA VAL A 191 4.65 2.01 1.25
C VAL A 191 5.46 0.75 0.99
N ASP A 192 4.81 -0.32 0.54
CA ASP A 192 5.47 -1.59 0.25
C ASP A 192 6.51 -1.43 -0.89
N TYR A 193 6.17 -0.68 -1.95
CA TYR A 193 7.08 -0.36 -3.04
C TYR A 193 8.32 0.43 -2.54
N SER A 194 8.13 1.42 -1.66
CA SER A 194 9.25 2.21 -1.15
C SER A 194 10.26 1.38 -0.35
N GLN A 195 9.78 0.34 0.32
CA GLN A 195 10.61 -0.61 1.08
C GLN A 195 11.30 -1.64 0.17
N SER A 196 10.77 -1.82 -1.04
CA SER A 196 11.22 -2.79 -2.05
C SER A 196 11.89 -2.10 -3.24
N ALA A 197 12.34 -0.85 -3.10
CA ALA A 197 12.90 -0.06 -4.18
C ALA A 197 14.09 -0.76 -4.85
N GLY A 198 13.99 -0.93 -6.19
CA GLY A 198 14.98 -1.64 -6.99
C GLY A 198 14.66 -3.11 -7.26
N ASP A 199 13.49 -3.62 -6.86
CA ASP A 199 12.98 -4.92 -7.33
C ASP A 199 12.41 -4.75 -8.75
N PRO A 200 13.09 -5.30 -9.81
CA PRO A 200 12.62 -5.15 -11.19
C PRO A 200 11.21 -5.69 -11.40
N ALA A 201 10.84 -6.76 -10.71
CA ALA A 201 9.52 -7.36 -10.86
C ALA A 201 8.42 -6.50 -10.19
N PHE A 202 8.77 -5.62 -9.26
CA PHE A 202 7.85 -4.62 -8.73
C PHE A 202 7.67 -3.45 -9.72
N GLU A 203 8.76 -3.02 -10.37
CA GLU A 203 8.70 -2.01 -11.43
C GLU A 203 7.81 -2.49 -12.59
N ASP A 204 8.01 -3.74 -13.05
CA ASP A 204 7.20 -4.37 -14.10
C ASP A 204 5.70 -4.38 -13.71
N LEU A 205 5.37 -4.68 -12.45
CA LEU A 205 3.99 -4.65 -11.96
C LEU A 205 3.39 -3.24 -12.02
N ILE A 206 4.14 -2.21 -11.62
CA ILE A 206 3.68 -0.81 -11.66
C ILE A 206 3.45 -0.36 -13.10
N GLU A 207 4.35 -0.70 -14.02
CA GLU A 207 4.23 -0.40 -15.44
C GLU A 207 2.99 -1.08 -16.04
N GLU A 208 2.84 -2.39 -15.83
CA GLU A 208 1.67 -3.16 -16.28
C GLU A 208 0.36 -2.56 -15.76
N LEU A 209 0.27 -2.27 -14.45
CA LEU A 209 -0.94 -1.68 -13.86
C LEU A 209 -1.25 -0.30 -14.46
N GLY A 210 -0.21 0.46 -14.79
CA GLY A 210 -0.35 1.73 -15.50
C GLY A 210 -0.94 1.59 -16.91
N GLU A 211 -0.75 0.45 -17.55
CA GLU A 211 -1.29 0.16 -18.88
C GLU A 211 -2.72 -0.38 -18.84
N ILE A 212 -2.98 -1.35 -17.96
CA ILE A 212 -4.25 -2.10 -17.93
C ILE A 212 -5.34 -1.45 -17.07
N CYS A 213 -4.99 -0.50 -16.19
CA CYS A 213 -5.92 0.16 -15.29
C CYS A 213 -5.85 1.70 -15.47
N PRO A 214 -6.70 2.32 -16.30
CA PRO A 214 -6.63 3.76 -16.56
C PRO A 214 -6.62 4.65 -15.31
N PRO A 215 -7.42 4.38 -14.25
CA PRO A 215 -7.39 5.18 -13.03
C PRO A 215 -6.09 5.01 -12.21
N PHE A 216 -5.32 3.92 -12.45
CA PHE A 216 -4.11 3.64 -11.67
C PHE A 216 -3.12 4.79 -11.69
N ARG A 217 -2.85 5.39 -12.86
CA ARG A 217 -1.87 6.47 -13.00
C ARG A 217 -2.22 7.70 -12.18
N GLU A 218 -3.52 8.04 -12.10
CA GLU A 218 -4.00 9.15 -11.28
C GLU A 218 -3.84 8.82 -9.80
N PHE A 219 -4.34 7.67 -9.36
CA PHE A 219 -4.28 7.24 -7.97
C PHE A 219 -2.84 6.97 -7.51
N TRP A 220 -1.97 6.49 -8.41
CA TRP A 220 -0.56 6.26 -8.11
C TRP A 220 0.21 7.57 -7.85
N ARG A 221 -0.20 8.68 -8.45
CA ARG A 221 0.37 10.01 -8.23
C ARG A 221 -0.21 10.73 -7.00
N SER A 222 -1.28 10.23 -6.42
CA SER A 222 -1.86 10.82 -5.21
C SER A 222 -0.84 10.82 -4.06
N PRO A 223 -0.74 11.89 -3.26
CA PRO A 223 0.17 11.93 -2.11
C PRO A 223 -0.36 11.13 -0.90
N GLU A 224 -1.53 10.54 -1.01
CA GLU A 224 -2.13 9.77 0.09
C GLU A 224 -1.34 8.51 0.38
N ILE A 225 -1.05 8.28 1.66
CA ILE A 225 -0.30 7.13 2.16
C ILE A 225 -1.01 6.57 3.38
N THR A 226 -1.03 5.26 3.48
CA THR A 226 -1.48 4.57 4.67
C THR A 226 -0.62 3.34 4.94
N SER A 227 -0.23 3.17 6.17
CA SER A 227 0.36 1.92 6.67
C SER A 227 -0.69 1.01 7.28
N ARG A 228 -1.96 1.46 7.38
CA ARG A 228 -3.03 0.66 7.97
C ARG A 228 -3.19 -0.63 7.17
N SER A 229 -3.11 -1.72 7.89
CA SER A 229 -3.34 -3.07 7.38
C SER A 229 -4.77 -3.55 7.62
N GLU A 230 -5.66 -2.62 7.96
CA GLU A 230 -7.05 -2.87 8.28
C GLU A 230 -7.96 -2.09 7.34
N GLY A 231 -9.10 -2.65 7.02
CA GLY A 231 -10.10 -1.99 6.18
C GLY A 231 -11.35 -2.80 6.01
N ILE A 232 -12.45 -2.10 5.76
CA ILE A 232 -13.76 -2.71 5.50
C ILE A 232 -13.98 -2.70 3.99
N HIS A 233 -14.49 -3.80 3.45
CA HIS A 233 -14.92 -3.90 2.06
C HIS A 233 -16.12 -4.82 1.91
N LEU A 234 -16.96 -4.48 0.95
CA LEU A 234 -18.12 -5.25 0.55
C LEU A 234 -17.73 -6.17 -0.61
N LEU A 235 -17.97 -7.47 -0.42
CA LEU A 235 -17.90 -8.46 -1.48
C LEU A 235 -19.33 -8.80 -1.95
N ARG A 236 -19.56 -8.86 -3.24
CA ARG A 236 -20.79 -9.41 -3.83
C ARG A 236 -20.60 -10.88 -4.19
N HIS A 237 -20.99 -11.75 -3.26
CA HIS A 237 -20.92 -13.19 -3.48
C HIS A 237 -22.07 -13.65 -4.43
N PRO A 238 -21.80 -14.48 -5.46
CA PRO A 238 -22.80 -14.87 -6.47
C PRO A 238 -24.07 -15.50 -5.90
N GLN A 239 -23.95 -16.30 -4.84
CA GLN A 239 -25.07 -17.03 -4.25
C GLN A 239 -25.64 -16.38 -2.98
N LEU A 240 -24.83 -15.59 -2.25
CA LEU A 240 -25.19 -15.06 -0.92
C LEU A 240 -25.39 -13.54 -0.91
N GLY A 241 -25.18 -12.88 -2.05
CA GLY A 241 -25.27 -11.42 -2.15
C GLY A 241 -24.12 -10.72 -1.41
N GLY A 242 -24.38 -9.54 -0.87
CA GLY A 242 -23.36 -8.75 -0.17
C GLY A 242 -22.85 -9.42 1.11
N ILE A 243 -21.55 -9.48 1.28
CA ILE A 243 -20.86 -9.90 2.52
C ILE A 243 -19.84 -8.80 2.83
N THR A 244 -19.96 -8.21 4.00
CA THR A 244 -19.02 -7.18 4.46
C THR A 244 -17.91 -7.82 5.29
N PHE A 245 -16.68 -7.60 4.88
CA PHE A 245 -15.49 -8.07 5.57
C PHE A 245 -14.71 -6.92 6.16
N GLU A 246 -14.15 -7.14 7.32
CA GLU A 246 -13.02 -6.39 7.85
C GLU A 246 -11.77 -7.25 7.70
N HIS A 247 -10.71 -6.69 7.10
CA HIS A 247 -9.45 -7.39 6.95
C HIS A 247 -8.38 -6.77 7.82
N THR A 248 -7.48 -7.62 8.29
CA THR A 248 -6.23 -7.22 8.93
C THR A 248 -5.09 -8.07 8.41
N SER A 249 -3.85 -7.58 8.52
CA SER A 249 -2.68 -8.35 8.10
C SER A 249 -1.61 -8.43 9.18
N TYR A 250 -0.92 -9.58 9.21
CA TYR A 250 0.14 -9.89 10.17
C TYR A 250 1.41 -10.29 9.42
N VAL A 251 2.55 -9.81 9.87
CA VAL A 251 3.86 -10.27 9.36
C VAL A 251 4.14 -11.66 9.95
N VAL A 252 4.67 -12.57 9.13
CA VAL A 252 5.06 -13.91 9.58
C VAL A 252 6.42 -13.82 10.28
N GLU A 253 6.48 -14.24 11.54
CA GLU A 253 7.74 -14.32 12.27
C GLU A 253 8.69 -15.31 11.59
N GLY A 254 9.95 -14.90 11.37
CA GLY A 254 10.93 -15.70 10.63
C GLY A 254 10.81 -15.66 9.11
N ALA A 255 9.76 -15.00 8.57
CA ALA A 255 9.59 -14.74 7.13
C ALA A 255 9.02 -13.33 6.92
N PRO A 256 9.79 -12.26 7.20
CA PRO A 256 9.29 -10.88 7.24
C PRO A 256 8.83 -10.34 5.87
N THR A 257 9.15 -11.06 4.80
CA THR A 257 8.63 -10.78 3.44
C THR A 257 7.22 -11.35 3.23
N LEU A 258 6.69 -12.15 4.16
CA LEU A 258 5.35 -12.71 4.05
C LEU A 258 4.37 -12.05 5.01
N ARG A 259 3.17 -11.76 4.51
CA ARG A 259 2.04 -11.27 5.31
C ARG A 259 0.85 -12.20 5.17
N VAL A 260 0.29 -12.59 6.31
CA VAL A 260 -1.02 -13.25 6.38
C VAL A 260 -2.08 -12.16 6.39
N VAL A 261 -3.04 -12.25 5.48
CA VAL A 261 -4.23 -11.39 5.45
C VAL A 261 -5.44 -12.23 5.84
N VAL A 262 -6.15 -11.80 6.87
CA VAL A 262 -7.35 -12.48 7.38
C VAL A 262 -8.56 -11.58 7.16
N PHE A 263 -9.67 -12.16 6.70
CA PHE A 263 -10.90 -11.47 6.39
C PHE A 263 -12.01 -11.92 7.36
N ALA A 264 -12.24 -11.13 8.38
CA ALA A 264 -13.32 -11.38 9.34
C ALA A 264 -14.66 -10.79 8.85
N PRO A 265 -15.81 -11.47 9.03
CA PRO A 265 -17.10 -10.86 8.74
C PRO A 265 -17.35 -9.69 9.69
N HIS A 266 -17.72 -8.54 9.14
CA HIS A 266 -17.84 -7.27 9.88
C HIS A 266 -19.14 -7.19 10.71
N ASP A 267 -20.20 -7.84 10.26
CA ASP A 267 -21.53 -7.77 10.87
C ASP A 267 -22.16 -9.16 11.05
N PRO A 268 -23.20 -9.31 11.91
CA PRO A 268 -23.84 -10.61 12.15
C PRO A 268 -24.44 -11.27 10.88
N ALA A 269 -24.96 -10.48 9.94
CA ALA A 269 -25.53 -11.02 8.69
C ALA A 269 -24.42 -11.60 7.80
N SER A 270 -23.30 -10.91 7.70
CA SER A 270 -22.09 -11.40 7.01
C SER A 270 -21.51 -12.63 7.70
N ALA A 271 -21.49 -12.66 9.07
CA ALA A 271 -21.02 -13.82 9.83
C ALA A 271 -21.84 -15.07 9.52
N ALA A 272 -23.18 -14.97 9.49
CA ALA A 272 -24.05 -16.10 9.17
C ALA A 272 -23.79 -16.67 7.76
N LYS A 273 -23.50 -15.79 6.79
CA LYS A 273 -23.15 -16.17 5.41
C LYS A 273 -21.78 -16.90 5.36
N VAL A 274 -20.79 -16.37 6.04
CA VAL A 274 -19.45 -16.99 6.13
C VAL A 274 -19.51 -18.35 6.83
N GLU A 275 -20.29 -18.48 7.91
CA GLU A 275 -20.53 -19.78 8.56
C GLU A 275 -21.18 -20.80 7.63
N ARG A 276 -22.11 -20.36 6.78
CA ARG A 276 -22.69 -21.25 5.75
C ARG A 276 -21.62 -21.73 4.78
N LEU A 277 -20.78 -20.85 4.27
CA LEU A 277 -19.66 -21.22 3.38
C LEU A 277 -18.66 -22.15 4.07
N ALA A 278 -18.38 -21.95 5.37
CA ALA A 278 -17.49 -22.80 6.13
C ALA A 278 -18.04 -24.24 6.25
N ARG A 279 -19.35 -24.40 6.48
CA ARG A 279 -20.00 -25.71 6.47
C ARG A 279 -19.90 -26.39 5.10
N GLU A 280 -20.17 -25.65 4.02
CA GLU A 280 -20.05 -26.15 2.65
C GLU A 280 -18.60 -26.49 2.26
N ALA A 281 -17.62 -25.82 2.86
CA ALA A 281 -16.20 -26.10 2.69
C ALA A 281 -15.70 -27.30 3.52
N GLY A 282 -16.54 -27.87 4.39
CA GLY A 282 -16.13 -28.94 5.30
C GLY A 282 -15.11 -28.49 6.36
N VAL A 283 -15.08 -27.18 6.67
CA VAL A 283 -14.28 -26.66 7.79
C VAL A 283 -15.14 -26.86 9.04
N ALA A 284 -14.82 -27.87 9.83
CA ALA A 284 -15.55 -28.16 11.06
C ALA A 284 -15.46 -26.97 12.02
N LYS A 285 -16.58 -26.64 12.73
CA LYS A 285 -16.49 -25.79 13.92
C LYS A 285 -15.56 -26.51 14.89
N GLY A 286 -14.33 -26.03 15.02
CA GLY A 286 -13.42 -26.54 16.03
C GLY A 286 -13.89 -26.10 17.41
N TYR A 287 -13.92 -27.05 18.31
CA TYR A 287 -13.96 -27.06 19.79
C TYR A 287 -15.07 -26.27 20.46
#